data_8b592d55e7888c3d5aece2539e9df916
#
_entry.id   8b592d55e7888c3d5aece2539e9df916
#
_cell.length_a   1.000
_cell.length_b   1.000
_cell.length_c   1.000
_cell.angle_alpha   90.00
_cell.angle_beta   90.00
_cell.angle_gamma   90.00
#
_symmetry.space_group_name_H-M   'P 1'
#
loop_
_entity.id
_entity.type
_entity.pdbx_description
1 polymer ?
#
loop_
_entity_poly.entity_id
_entity_poly.type
_entity_poly.pdbx_seq_one_letter_code
_entity_poly.pdbx_strand_id
1 'polypeptide(L)'
;STVSCSLYYVRQAGVMRVLVVGGGGREHALAWKLIQSPICEQVYVAPGNPGTAAERNVDNVDIAVEDIPGLVIFAKNNDIGLTIIGPEVPLVMGIVDAFAKEGLRCFGPSKEAAQLEASKSFTKNFLARHSIPTADYQVFSDVAPAIAYVKDQGTPIVVKADGLAAGKGVIVAMTEQEAIVAVEDMLSGNAFGEAGHSVVIEEFMTGEEASFIVMVDGENILTLATSQDHKARDNGDKGPNTGGMGAYSPAPVVTAEVHARIMAEVIEPTVK
;
A
#
# COMPACT_ATOMS: atom_id res chain seq x y z
N SER A 1 6.28 -37.77 -0.20
CA SER A 1 7.00 -37.42 1.05
C SER A 1 7.09 -35.92 1.35
N THR A 2 6.44 -35.07 0.56
CA THR A 2 6.42 -33.58 0.73
C THR A 2 5.49 -33.10 1.84
N VAL A 3 4.45 -33.87 2.17
CA VAL A 3 3.47 -33.53 3.23
C VAL A 3 4.06 -33.71 4.64
N SER A 4 5.03 -34.62 4.82
CA SER A 4 5.64 -34.89 6.13
C SER A 4 6.60 -33.79 6.60
N CYS A 5 7.27 -33.09 5.69
CA CYS A 5 8.22 -32.01 6.04
C CYS A 5 7.48 -30.74 6.53
N SER A 6 6.37 -30.41 5.90
CA SER A 6 5.53 -29.26 6.30
C SER A 6 4.95 -29.43 7.71
N LEU A 7 4.48 -30.63 8.06
CA LEU A 7 3.96 -30.94 9.41
C LEU A 7 5.04 -30.96 10.50
N TYR A 8 6.28 -31.27 10.15
CA TYR A 8 7.40 -31.27 11.10
C TYR A 8 7.84 -29.84 11.47
N TYR A 9 7.85 -28.94 10.51
CA TYR A 9 8.14 -27.52 10.76
C TYR A 9 7.03 -26.83 11.59
N VAL A 10 5.78 -27.15 11.33
CA VAL A 10 4.63 -26.62 12.10
C VAL A 10 4.64 -27.09 13.56
N ARG A 11 5.16 -28.30 13.84
CA ARG A 11 5.27 -28.82 15.21
C ARG A 11 6.40 -28.22 16.05
N GLN A 12 7.40 -27.57 15.42
CA GLN A 12 8.49 -26.86 16.14
C GLN A 12 8.22 -25.36 16.31
N ALA A 13 7.34 -24.77 15.51
CA ALA A 13 6.87 -23.41 15.74
C ALA A 13 5.82 -23.45 16.85
N GLY A 14 6.16 -22.93 18.02
CA GLY A 14 5.20 -22.76 19.12
C GLY A 14 3.97 -21.99 18.67
N VAL A 15 2.83 -22.24 19.31
CA VAL A 15 1.59 -21.48 19.07
C VAL A 15 1.82 -20.02 19.44
N MET A 16 1.34 -19.09 18.63
CA MET A 16 1.58 -17.66 18.85
C MET A 16 0.30 -16.84 18.83
N ARG A 17 0.35 -15.69 19.48
CA ARG A 17 -0.64 -14.61 19.39
C ARG A 17 -0.16 -13.61 18.35
N VAL A 18 -1.10 -13.09 17.56
CA VAL A 18 -0.81 -12.14 16.49
C VAL A 18 -1.57 -10.84 16.74
N LEU A 19 -0.91 -9.71 16.54
CA LEU A 19 -1.54 -8.39 16.53
C LEU A 19 -1.66 -7.90 15.08
N VAL A 20 -2.85 -7.51 14.65
CA VAL A 20 -3.09 -6.83 13.38
C VAL A 20 -3.43 -5.37 13.68
N VAL A 21 -2.64 -4.45 13.15
CA VAL A 21 -2.89 -3.01 13.32
C VAL A 21 -3.72 -2.50 12.15
N GLY A 22 -4.86 -1.88 12.46
CA GLY A 22 -5.81 -1.32 11.52
C GLY A 22 -7.26 -1.73 11.81
N GLY A 23 -8.20 -1.21 11.03
CA GLY A 23 -9.63 -1.43 11.26
C GLY A 23 -10.46 -1.54 9.98
N GLY A 24 -9.83 -1.72 8.83
CA GLY A 24 -10.50 -1.85 7.54
C GLY A 24 -10.82 -3.29 7.14
N GLY A 25 -11.40 -3.45 5.96
CA GLY A 25 -11.72 -4.76 5.39
C GLY A 25 -10.46 -5.60 5.09
N ARG A 26 -9.34 -4.96 4.77
CA ARG A 26 -8.05 -5.62 4.60
C ARG A 26 -7.57 -6.27 5.89
N GLU A 27 -7.59 -5.55 7.00
CA GLU A 27 -7.20 -6.06 8.32
C GLU A 27 -8.16 -7.13 8.81
N HIS A 28 -9.46 -7.02 8.52
CA HIS A 28 -10.43 -8.08 8.81
C HIS A 28 -10.09 -9.37 8.02
N ALA A 29 -9.81 -9.28 6.73
CA ALA A 29 -9.42 -10.42 5.92
C ALA A 29 -8.11 -11.07 6.42
N LEU A 30 -7.13 -10.27 6.83
CA LEU A 30 -5.89 -10.75 7.44
C LEU A 30 -6.17 -11.50 8.75
N ALA A 31 -6.95 -10.92 9.67
CA ALA A 31 -7.30 -11.54 10.94
C ALA A 31 -8.05 -12.87 10.73
N TRP A 32 -9.06 -12.88 9.86
CA TRP A 32 -9.82 -14.07 9.47
C TRP A 32 -8.91 -15.17 8.91
N LYS A 33 -7.92 -14.80 8.08
CA LYS A 33 -7.01 -15.79 7.50
C LYS A 33 -5.97 -16.29 8.51
N LEU A 34 -5.43 -15.42 9.34
CA LEU A 34 -4.43 -15.75 10.36
C LEU A 34 -4.97 -16.75 11.39
N ILE A 35 -6.20 -16.55 11.88
CA ILE A 35 -6.79 -17.44 12.90
C ILE A 35 -7.07 -18.85 12.38
N GLN A 36 -7.05 -19.08 11.08
CA GLN A 36 -7.15 -20.42 10.48
C GLN A 36 -5.80 -21.17 10.51
N SER A 37 -4.71 -20.49 10.85
CA SER A 37 -3.39 -21.12 10.94
C SER A 37 -3.26 -21.98 12.19
N PRO A 38 -2.76 -23.21 12.11
CA PRO A 38 -2.58 -24.08 13.27
C PRO A 38 -1.53 -23.59 14.27
N ILE A 39 -0.73 -22.57 13.90
CA ILE A 39 0.23 -21.91 14.78
C ILE A 39 -0.27 -20.58 15.35
N CYS A 40 -1.50 -20.17 15.05
CA CYS A 40 -2.12 -18.97 15.60
C CYS A 40 -3.24 -19.37 16.56
N GLU A 41 -3.10 -19.01 17.84
CA GLU A 41 -4.14 -19.30 18.84
C GLU A 41 -5.14 -18.16 19.02
N GLN A 42 -4.67 -16.92 18.84
CA GLN A 42 -5.43 -15.71 19.07
C GLN A 42 -4.94 -14.60 18.14
N VAL A 43 -5.87 -13.83 17.61
CA VAL A 43 -5.60 -12.59 16.87
C VAL A 43 -6.18 -11.42 17.66
N TYR A 44 -5.38 -10.37 17.86
CA TYR A 44 -5.84 -9.07 18.34
C TYR A 44 -5.85 -8.10 17.17
N VAL A 45 -6.86 -7.22 17.10
CA VAL A 45 -6.95 -6.21 16.04
C VAL A 45 -7.10 -4.84 16.67
N ALA A 46 -6.19 -3.91 16.34
CA ALA A 46 -6.16 -2.57 16.95
C ALA A 46 -6.33 -1.47 15.87
N PRO A 47 -7.41 -0.68 15.89
CA PRO A 47 -8.56 -0.77 16.79
C PRO A 47 -9.60 -1.84 16.41
N GLY A 48 -9.49 -2.43 15.20
CA GLY A 48 -10.47 -3.36 14.68
C GLY A 48 -11.77 -2.70 14.20
N ASN A 49 -12.79 -3.51 13.98
CA ASN A 49 -14.12 -3.10 13.56
C ASN A 49 -15.18 -4.10 14.04
N PRO A 50 -16.49 -3.84 13.84
CA PRO A 50 -17.54 -4.79 14.25
C PRO A 50 -17.43 -6.17 13.59
N GLY A 51 -16.89 -6.26 12.37
CA GLY A 51 -16.67 -7.53 11.69
C GLY A 51 -15.57 -8.36 12.35
N THR A 52 -14.44 -7.76 12.70
CA THR A 52 -13.36 -8.44 13.43
C THR A 52 -13.80 -8.88 14.82
N ALA A 53 -14.62 -8.08 15.50
CA ALA A 53 -15.20 -8.45 16.80
C ALA A 53 -16.16 -9.65 16.74
N ALA A 54 -16.70 -9.99 15.59
CA ALA A 54 -17.60 -11.12 15.39
C ALA A 54 -16.85 -12.43 15.05
N GLU A 55 -15.56 -12.36 14.75
CA GLU A 55 -14.77 -13.52 14.42
C GLU A 55 -14.39 -14.32 15.67
N ARG A 56 -14.36 -15.65 15.52
CA ARG A 56 -13.96 -16.53 16.63
C ARG A 56 -12.45 -16.40 16.90
N ASN A 57 -12.05 -16.27 18.16
CA ASN A 57 -10.66 -16.10 18.59
C ASN A 57 -10.00 -14.85 17.97
N VAL A 58 -10.79 -13.82 17.72
CA VAL A 58 -10.32 -12.50 17.32
C VAL A 58 -10.90 -11.47 18.30
N ASP A 59 -10.06 -10.66 18.92
CA ASP A 59 -10.46 -9.61 19.85
C ASP A 59 -10.02 -8.24 19.36
N ASN A 60 -10.90 -7.26 19.42
CA ASN A 60 -10.56 -5.87 19.17
C ASN A 60 -9.89 -5.25 20.40
N VAL A 61 -8.90 -4.39 20.15
CA VAL A 61 -8.17 -3.65 21.19
C VAL A 61 -8.29 -2.16 20.90
N ASP A 62 -8.82 -1.41 21.84
CA ASP A 62 -9.04 0.04 21.69
C ASP A 62 -7.71 0.83 21.79
N ILE A 63 -6.88 0.68 20.77
CA ILE A 63 -5.63 1.42 20.59
C ILE A 63 -5.62 1.95 19.17
N ALA A 64 -5.41 3.26 19.03
CA ALA A 64 -5.32 3.92 17.73
C ALA A 64 -4.09 3.46 16.94
N VAL A 65 -4.18 3.45 15.61
CA VAL A 65 -3.08 2.99 14.74
C VAL A 65 -1.83 3.86 14.85
N GLU A 66 -1.98 5.13 15.22
CA GLU A 66 -0.89 6.08 15.43
C GLU A 66 -0.30 6.03 16.86
N ASP A 67 -0.96 5.35 17.80
CA ASP A 67 -0.42 5.18 19.16
C ASP A 67 0.62 4.07 19.20
N ILE A 68 1.75 4.31 18.54
CA ILE A 68 2.86 3.35 18.46
C ILE A 68 3.36 2.92 19.85
N PRO A 69 3.55 3.82 20.84
CA PRO A 69 3.93 3.40 22.19
C PRO A 69 2.91 2.46 22.85
N GLY A 70 1.62 2.76 22.71
CA GLY A 70 0.54 1.91 23.24
C GLY A 70 0.54 0.52 22.59
N LEU A 71 0.72 0.45 21.28
CA LEU A 71 0.81 -0.82 20.53
C LEU A 71 2.02 -1.66 20.98
N VAL A 72 3.18 -1.04 21.18
CA VAL A 72 4.40 -1.72 21.66
C VAL A 72 4.18 -2.27 23.08
N ILE A 73 3.60 -1.47 24.00
CA ILE A 73 3.29 -1.90 25.36
C ILE A 73 2.30 -3.07 25.33
N PHE A 74 1.25 -2.98 24.52
CA PHE A 74 0.27 -4.06 24.37
C PHE A 74 0.94 -5.35 23.87
N ALA A 75 1.79 -5.25 22.86
CA ALA A 75 2.48 -6.41 22.28
C ALA A 75 3.36 -7.12 23.31
N LYS A 76 4.08 -6.37 24.17
CA LYS A 76 4.88 -6.92 25.26
C LYS A 76 4.03 -7.61 26.33
N ASN A 77 2.97 -6.94 26.80
CA ASN A 77 2.16 -7.41 27.91
C ASN A 77 1.29 -8.64 27.56
N ASN A 78 1.07 -8.88 26.26
CA ASN A 78 0.24 -9.98 25.78
C ASN A 78 1.04 -11.06 25.05
N ASP A 79 2.37 -11.05 25.12
CA ASP A 79 3.28 -12.03 24.48
C ASP A 79 2.98 -12.19 22.99
N ILE A 80 2.81 -11.06 22.27
CA ILE A 80 2.55 -11.08 20.84
C ILE A 80 3.75 -11.63 20.10
N GLY A 81 3.55 -12.72 19.38
CA GLY A 81 4.59 -13.39 18.61
C GLY A 81 4.89 -12.75 17.25
N LEU A 82 3.91 -12.04 16.67
CA LEU A 82 4.04 -11.32 15.40
C LEU A 82 3.03 -10.18 15.37
N THR A 83 3.48 -9.01 14.91
CA THR A 83 2.58 -7.88 14.60
C THR A 83 2.56 -7.63 13.09
N ILE A 84 1.38 -7.39 12.52
CA ILE A 84 1.18 -7.10 11.10
C ILE A 84 0.53 -5.73 10.96
N ILE A 85 1.11 -4.86 10.14
CA ILE A 85 0.62 -3.50 9.95
C ILE A 85 -0.21 -3.44 8.66
N GLY A 86 -1.47 -3.03 8.77
CA GLY A 86 -2.37 -2.87 7.63
C GLY A 86 -2.26 -1.51 6.95
N PRO A 87 -2.48 -0.36 7.65
CA PRO A 87 -2.50 0.96 7.03
C PRO A 87 -1.10 1.56 6.85
N GLU A 88 -1.00 2.52 5.94
CA GLU A 88 0.24 3.19 5.54
C GLU A 88 0.77 4.14 6.62
N VAL A 89 -0.12 4.85 7.32
CA VAL A 89 0.24 5.92 8.27
C VAL A 89 1.21 5.44 9.35
N PRO A 90 0.93 4.38 10.13
CA PRO A 90 1.87 3.92 11.16
C PRO A 90 3.20 3.41 10.58
N LEU A 91 3.23 2.90 9.33
CA LEU A 91 4.46 2.52 8.64
C LEU A 91 5.35 3.73 8.40
N VAL A 92 4.78 4.80 7.85
CA VAL A 92 5.49 6.07 7.61
C VAL A 92 5.95 6.72 8.92
N MET A 93 5.18 6.57 10.00
CA MET A 93 5.57 7.02 11.34
C MET A 93 6.72 6.19 11.93
N GLY A 94 7.00 4.98 11.43
CA GLY A 94 8.11 4.13 11.86
C GLY A 94 7.74 3.08 12.92
N ILE A 95 6.52 2.55 12.89
CA ILE A 95 6.07 1.51 13.82
C ILE A 95 6.98 0.27 13.77
N VAL A 96 7.42 -0.16 12.57
CA VAL A 96 8.29 -1.34 12.42
C VAL A 96 9.62 -1.13 13.13
N ASP A 97 10.22 0.06 12.97
CA ASP A 97 11.48 0.43 13.63
C ASP A 97 11.30 0.52 15.15
N ALA A 98 10.17 0.99 15.63
CA ALA A 98 9.85 1.05 17.06
C ALA A 98 9.73 -0.37 17.67
N PHE A 99 9.04 -1.29 17.00
CA PHE A 99 8.93 -2.68 17.41
C PHE A 99 10.30 -3.39 17.40
N ALA A 100 11.10 -3.17 16.35
CA ALA A 100 12.42 -3.76 16.23
C ALA A 100 13.37 -3.33 17.37
N LYS A 101 13.33 -2.06 17.79
CA LYS A 101 14.10 -1.54 18.95
C LYS A 101 13.78 -2.28 20.23
N GLU A 102 12.56 -2.79 20.37
CA GLU A 102 12.08 -3.51 21.53
C GLU A 102 12.20 -5.04 21.38
N GLY A 103 12.84 -5.52 20.30
CA GLY A 103 13.01 -6.94 20.00
C GLY A 103 11.72 -7.66 19.61
N LEU A 104 10.67 -6.92 19.23
CA LEU A 104 9.38 -7.46 18.81
C LEU A 104 9.35 -7.67 17.29
N ARG A 105 8.80 -8.81 16.86
CA ARG A 105 8.64 -9.10 15.44
C ARG A 105 7.47 -8.29 14.86
N CYS A 106 7.75 -7.53 13.81
CA CYS A 106 6.77 -6.72 13.12
C CYS A 106 6.91 -6.90 11.61
N PHE A 107 5.83 -7.27 10.92
CA PHE A 107 5.79 -7.40 9.48
C PHE A 107 5.30 -6.11 8.84
N GLY A 108 6.15 -5.50 8.05
CA GLY A 108 5.95 -4.25 7.32
C GLY A 108 7.30 -3.65 6.92
N PRO A 109 7.32 -2.66 6.03
CA PRO A 109 8.53 -1.93 5.67
C PRO A 109 9.03 -1.06 6.83
N SER A 110 10.34 -0.82 6.89
CA SER A 110 10.91 0.20 7.75
C SER A 110 10.39 1.59 7.40
N LYS A 111 10.55 2.57 8.28
CA LYS A 111 10.18 3.96 8.01
C LYS A 111 10.83 4.49 6.72
N GLU A 112 12.07 4.11 6.46
CA GLU A 112 12.80 4.50 5.26
C GLU A 112 12.20 3.86 4.00
N ALA A 113 11.93 2.55 4.00
CA ALA A 113 11.30 1.86 2.88
C ALA A 113 9.84 2.31 2.66
N ALA A 114 9.11 2.68 3.72
CA ALA A 114 7.75 3.19 3.63
C ALA A 114 7.65 4.52 2.86
N GLN A 115 8.77 5.22 2.60
CA GLN A 115 8.81 6.40 1.74
C GLN A 115 8.37 6.11 0.31
N LEU A 116 8.49 4.87 -0.16
CA LEU A 116 7.96 4.45 -1.47
C LEU A 116 6.44 4.63 -1.58
N GLU A 117 5.70 4.61 -0.48
CA GLU A 117 4.27 4.92 -0.45
C GLU A 117 4.00 6.37 0.00
N ALA A 118 4.82 6.89 0.91
CA ALA A 118 4.61 8.20 1.52
C ALA A 118 4.79 9.36 0.55
N SER A 119 5.72 9.27 -0.40
CA SER A 119 6.07 10.35 -1.33
C SER A 119 6.14 9.83 -2.76
N LYS A 120 5.28 10.37 -3.63
CA LYS A 120 5.26 10.04 -5.06
C LYS A 120 6.53 10.50 -5.76
N SER A 121 7.04 11.67 -5.40
CA SER A 121 8.29 12.22 -5.93
C SER A 121 9.48 11.33 -5.54
N PHE A 122 9.55 10.89 -4.28
CA PHE A 122 10.58 9.93 -3.85
C PHE A 122 10.51 8.64 -4.67
N THR A 123 9.31 8.08 -4.81
CA THR A 123 9.08 6.84 -5.57
C THR A 123 9.47 6.98 -7.01
N LYS A 124 9.07 8.06 -7.67
CA LYS A 124 9.45 8.32 -9.07
C LYS A 124 10.97 8.44 -9.24
N ASN A 125 11.64 9.16 -8.35
CA ASN A 125 13.09 9.29 -8.36
C ASN A 125 13.79 7.94 -8.08
N PHE A 126 13.23 7.11 -7.20
CA PHE A 126 13.70 5.75 -6.96
C PHE A 126 13.58 4.89 -8.23
N LEU A 127 12.41 4.87 -8.86
CA LEU A 127 12.14 4.09 -10.07
C LEU A 127 13.07 4.52 -11.22
N ALA A 128 13.26 5.82 -11.42
CA ALA A 128 14.17 6.37 -12.43
C ALA A 128 15.63 5.95 -12.17
N ARG A 129 16.10 6.07 -10.93
CA ARG A 129 17.47 5.71 -10.53
C ARG A 129 17.78 4.23 -10.74
N HIS A 130 16.80 3.37 -10.54
CA HIS A 130 16.94 1.93 -10.69
C HIS A 130 16.44 1.40 -12.04
N SER A 131 16.10 2.29 -13.00
CA SER A 131 15.60 1.95 -14.33
C SER A 131 14.36 1.05 -14.30
N ILE A 132 13.50 1.23 -13.29
CA ILE A 132 12.24 0.51 -13.16
C ILE A 132 11.18 1.22 -14.00
N PRO A 133 10.43 0.52 -14.86
CA PRO A 133 9.43 1.13 -15.73
C PRO A 133 8.36 1.89 -14.96
N THR A 134 8.07 3.11 -15.37
CA THR A 134 7.01 3.96 -14.85
C THR A 134 6.60 4.97 -15.92
N ALA A 135 5.43 5.60 -15.76
CA ALA A 135 5.00 6.72 -16.60
C ALA A 135 6.03 7.86 -16.57
N ASP A 136 6.26 8.52 -17.68
CA ASP A 136 7.07 9.74 -17.74
C ASP A 136 6.51 10.79 -16.78
N TYR A 137 7.37 11.52 -16.11
CA TYR A 137 6.95 12.43 -15.04
C TYR A 137 7.87 13.63 -14.86
N GLN A 138 7.32 14.67 -14.26
CA GLN A 138 8.07 15.79 -13.73
C GLN A 138 7.47 16.25 -12.39
N VAL A 139 8.34 16.71 -11.47
CA VAL A 139 7.94 17.22 -10.15
C VAL A 139 8.04 18.74 -10.13
N PHE A 140 7.02 19.40 -9.56
CA PHE A 140 6.96 20.85 -9.45
C PHE A 140 6.52 21.27 -8.05
N SER A 141 7.17 22.34 -7.55
CA SER A 141 6.77 23.04 -6.32
C SER A 141 6.16 24.42 -6.61
N ASP A 142 6.22 24.87 -7.86
CA ASP A 142 5.74 26.17 -8.29
C ASP A 142 4.71 26.03 -9.41
N VAL A 143 3.64 26.85 -9.33
CA VAL A 143 2.51 26.79 -10.26
C VAL A 143 2.92 27.13 -11.70
N ALA A 144 3.70 28.20 -11.91
CA ALA A 144 4.01 28.67 -13.26
C ALA A 144 4.83 27.65 -14.10
N PRO A 145 5.90 27.03 -13.59
CA PRO A 145 6.61 25.96 -14.30
C PRO A 145 5.73 24.73 -14.53
N ALA A 146 4.88 24.36 -13.58
CA ALA A 146 3.96 23.22 -13.71
C ALA A 146 2.95 23.43 -14.86
N ILE A 147 2.36 24.62 -14.94
CA ILE A 147 1.45 24.99 -16.03
C ILE A 147 2.16 25.02 -17.38
N ALA A 148 3.40 25.54 -17.42
CA ALA A 148 4.20 25.53 -18.65
C ALA A 148 4.44 24.11 -19.14
N TYR A 149 4.76 23.18 -18.24
CA TYR A 149 4.95 21.76 -18.57
C TYR A 149 3.66 21.10 -19.07
N VAL A 150 2.51 21.35 -18.42
CA VAL A 150 1.20 20.87 -18.89
C VAL A 150 0.92 21.32 -20.33
N LYS A 151 1.20 22.58 -20.66
CA LYS A 151 1.00 23.13 -22.00
C LYS A 151 1.95 22.51 -23.05
N ASP A 152 3.18 22.19 -22.65
CA ASP A 152 4.15 21.57 -23.53
C ASP A 152 3.82 20.10 -23.81
N GLN A 153 3.44 19.35 -22.78
CA GLN A 153 3.11 17.93 -22.89
C GLN A 153 1.72 17.69 -23.52
N GLY A 154 0.77 18.61 -23.33
CA GLY A 154 -0.61 18.47 -23.75
C GLY A 154 -1.45 17.58 -22.83
N THR A 155 -2.65 17.24 -23.29
CA THR A 155 -3.60 16.39 -22.55
C THR A 155 -4.09 15.23 -23.41
N PRO A 156 -4.53 14.09 -22.80
CA PRO A 156 -4.73 13.87 -21.38
C PRO A 156 -3.41 13.75 -20.60
N ILE A 157 -3.45 14.18 -19.32
CA ILE A 157 -2.30 14.15 -18.41
C ILE A 157 -2.77 13.90 -16.96
N VAL A 158 -1.91 13.39 -16.08
CA VAL A 158 -2.26 13.09 -14.70
C VAL A 158 -1.52 14.02 -13.75
N VAL A 159 -2.26 14.71 -12.87
CA VAL A 159 -1.71 15.59 -11.84
C VAL A 159 -1.94 14.94 -10.48
N LYS A 160 -0.88 14.76 -9.70
CA LYS A 160 -0.92 14.12 -8.39
C LYS A 160 -0.29 15.01 -7.32
N ALA A 161 -0.99 15.24 -6.22
CA ALA A 161 -0.37 15.81 -5.03
C ALA A 161 0.67 14.84 -4.48
N ASP A 162 1.84 15.33 -4.09
CA ASP A 162 2.86 14.50 -3.42
C ASP A 162 2.40 14.21 -1.97
N GLY A 163 2.79 13.05 -1.44
CA GLY A 163 2.41 12.62 -0.10
C GLY A 163 1.07 11.85 -0.04
N LEU A 164 0.70 11.49 1.20
CA LEU A 164 -0.50 10.71 1.51
C LEU A 164 -1.74 11.59 1.43
N ALA A 165 -2.53 11.46 0.39
CA ALA A 165 -3.76 12.21 0.14
C ALA A 165 -5.04 11.35 0.19
N ALA A 166 -4.97 10.16 0.82
CA ALA A 166 -6.08 9.20 0.96
C ALA A 166 -6.82 8.92 -0.37
N GLY A 167 -6.07 8.80 -1.48
CA GLY A 167 -6.60 8.54 -2.81
C GLY A 167 -7.30 9.72 -3.50
N LYS A 168 -7.39 10.89 -2.85
CA LYS A 168 -8.08 12.09 -3.38
C LYS A 168 -7.13 13.05 -4.11
N GLY A 169 -5.84 12.86 -3.99
CA GLY A 169 -4.82 13.74 -4.58
C GLY A 169 -4.41 13.35 -6.01
N VAL A 170 -5.27 12.72 -6.79
CA VAL A 170 -4.99 12.31 -8.18
C VAL A 170 -6.10 12.82 -9.09
N ILE A 171 -5.74 13.63 -10.07
CA ILE A 171 -6.64 14.15 -11.10
C ILE A 171 -6.16 13.68 -12.47
N VAL A 172 -7.00 12.94 -13.17
CA VAL A 172 -6.82 12.63 -14.58
C VAL A 172 -7.48 13.77 -15.37
N ALA A 173 -6.64 14.64 -15.92
CA ALA A 173 -7.10 15.82 -16.66
C ALA A 173 -7.21 15.50 -18.16
N MET A 174 -8.41 15.53 -18.67
CA MET A 174 -8.69 15.31 -20.08
C MET A 174 -8.53 16.58 -20.93
N THR A 175 -8.52 17.74 -20.28
CA THR A 175 -8.35 19.05 -20.90
C THR A 175 -7.27 19.87 -20.20
N GLU A 176 -6.63 20.79 -20.94
CA GLU A 176 -5.62 21.70 -20.39
C GLU A 176 -6.16 22.51 -19.21
N GLN A 177 -7.42 22.97 -19.30
CA GLN A 177 -8.05 23.74 -18.23
C GLN A 177 -8.21 22.90 -16.94
N GLU A 178 -8.61 21.63 -17.04
CA GLU A 178 -8.69 20.73 -15.88
C GLU A 178 -7.32 20.52 -15.23
N ALA A 179 -6.27 20.36 -16.04
CA ALA A 179 -4.90 20.18 -15.52
C ALA A 179 -4.41 21.45 -14.83
N ILE A 180 -4.66 22.64 -15.38
CA ILE A 180 -4.28 23.92 -14.78
C ILE A 180 -4.97 24.10 -13.43
N VAL A 181 -6.28 23.89 -13.36
CA VAL A 181 -7.04 23.99 -12.11
C VAL A 181 -6.50 23.01 -11.07
N ALA A 182 -6.22 21.77 -11.45
CA ALA A 182 -5.65 20.77 -10.55
C ALA A 182 -4.29 21.20 -9.99
N VAL A 183 -3.41 21.74 -10.82
CA VAL A 183 -2.10 22.27 -10.40
C VAL A 183 -2.25 23.43 -9.42
N GLU A 184 -3.12 24.40 -9.75
CA GLU A 184 -3.36 25.56 -8.90
C GLU A 184 -3.94 25.16 -7.54
N ASP A 185 -4.94 24.29 -7.51
CA ASP A 185 -5.60 23.83 -6.29
C ASP A 185 -4.64 23.04 -5.38
N MET A 186 -3.80 22.17 -5.97
CA MET A 186 -2.86 21.36 -5.22
C MET A 186 -1.71 22.20 -4.65
N LEU A 187 -1.09 23.07 -5.45
CA LEU A 187 0.06 23.88 -5.03
C LEU A 187 -0.31 25.11 -4.20
N SER A 188 -1.57 25.58 -4.22
CA SER A 188 -2.01 26.68 -3.34
C SER A 188 -2.08 26.30 -1.86
N GLY A 189 -1.90 25.01 -1.52
CA GLY A 189 -1.91 24.50 -0.15
C GLY A 189 -3.28 24.41 0.52
N ASN A 190 -4.36 24.79 -0.18
CA ASN A 190 -5.69 24.86 0.41
C ASN A 190 -6.43 23.51 0.46
N ALA A 191 -6.10 22.59 -0.46
CA ALA A 191 -6.84 21.32 -0.59
C ALA A 191 -6.18 20.13 0.08
N PHE A 192 -4.83 20.11 0.18
CA PHE A 192 -4.08 18.90 0.56
C PHE A 192 -3.04 19.10 1.68
N GLY A 193 -3.01 20.28 2.34
CA GLY A 193 -2.07 20.56 3.42
C GLY A 193 -0.61 20.33 3.01
N GLU A 194 0.17 19.63 3.85
CA GLU A 194 1.58 19.35 3.56
C GLU A 194 1.80 18.47 2.32
N ALA A 195 0.83 17.61 1.96
CA ALA A 195 0.90 16.81 0.74
C ALA A 195 0.84 17.64 -0.55
N GLY A 196 0.38 18.90 -0.47
CA GLY A 196 0.30 19.85 -1.59
C GLY A 196 1.54 20.70 -1.81
N HIS A 197 2.64 20.49 -1.07
CA HIS A 197 3.88 21.26 -1.28
C HIS A 197 4.55 21.01 -2.62
N SER A 198 4.29 19.87 -3.24
CA SER A 198 4.71 19.57 -4.60
C SER A 198 3.65 18.74 -5.33
N VAL A 199 3.69 18.80 -6.64
CA VAL A 199 2.88 17.97 -7.52
C VAL A 199 3.78 17.13 -8.42
N VAL A 200 3.33 15.91 -8.70
CA VAL A 200 3.91 15.06 -9.73
C VAL A 200 2.95 15.07 -10.91
N ILE A 201 3.45 15.52 -12.06
CA ILE A 201 2.69 15.51 -13.31
C ILE A 201 3.20 14.35 -14.14
N GLU A 202 2.31 13.46 -14.55
CA GLU A 202 2.64 12.20 -15.20
C GLU A 202 1.91 12.05 -16.53
N GLU A 203 2.54 11.28 -17.42
CA GLU A 203 1.93 10.75 -18.61
C GLU A 203 0.62 10.01 -18.29
N PHE A 204 -0.39 10.21 -19.12
CA PHE A 204 -1.62 9.42 -19.05
C PHE A 204 -1.42 8.08 -19.75
N MET A 205 -1.32 7.01 -19.00
CA MET A 205 -1.20 5.66 -19.55
C MET A 205 -2.57 5.05 -19.82
N THR A 206 -2.67 4.35 -20.95
CA THR A 206 -3.83 3.54 -21.31
C THR A 206 -3.52 2.05 -21.12
N GLY A 207 -4.54 1.26 -20.78
CA GLY A 207 -4.40 -0.18 -20.60
C GLY A 207 -5.30 -0.70 -19.47
N GLU A 208 -5.13 -1.98 -19.15
CA GLU A 208 -5.82 -2.61 -18.03
C GLU A 208 -4.95 -2.54 -16.77
N GLU A 209 -5.52 -2.07 -15.66
CA GLU A 209 -4.86 -2.06 -14.36
C GLU A 209 -4.94 -3.44 -13.71
N ALA A 210 -3.85 -3.88 -13.09
CA ALA A 210 -3.84 -5.09 -12.28
C ALA A 210 -2.99 -4.88 -11.01
N SER A 211 -3.41 -5.51 -9.92
CA SER A 211 -2.64 -5.59 -8.69
C SER A 211 -1.73 -6.81 -8.71
N PHE A 212 -0.43 -6.57 -8.54
CA PHE A 212 0.60 -7.60 -8.39
C PHE A 212 1.26 -7.44 -7.02
N ILE A 213 0.92 -8.31 -6.09
CA ILE A 213 1.33 -8.20 -4.69
C ILE A 213 2.34 -9.28 -4.35
N VAL A 214 3.39 -8.90 -3.64
CA VAL A 214 4.43 -9.82 -3.17
C VAL A 214 4.66 -9.66 -1.67
N MET A 215 5.06 -10.74 -1.01
CA MET A 215 5.62 -10.72 0.34
C MET A 215 7.14 -10.86 0.23
N VAL A 216 7.87 -10.04 0.98
CA VAL A 216 9.34 -9.99 0.94
C VAL A 216 9.88 -10.05 2.36
N ASP A 217 10.94 -10.82 2.59
CA ASP A 217 11.66 -10.90 3.86
C ASP A 217 13.07 -10.28 3.80
N GLY A 218 13.34 -9.51 2.74
CA GLY A 218 14.63 -8.91 2.43
C GLY A 218 15.35 -9.61 1.26
N GLU A 219 15.29 -10.92 1.17
CA GLU A 219 15.96 -11.70 0.11
C GLU A 219 14.95 -12.52 -0.71
N ASN A 220 13.97 -13.13 -0.04
CA ASN A 220 13.01 -14.00 -0.69
C ASN A 220 11.76 -13.24 -1.09
N ILE A 221 11.22 -13.55 -2.26
CA ILE A 221 10.02 -12.95 -2.81
C ILE A 221 8.97 -14.05 -3.01
N LEU A 222 7.80 -13.88 -2.37
CA LEU A 222 6.65 -14.75 -2.56
C LEU A 222 5.54 -13.97 -3.24
N THR A 223 5.18 -14.37 -4.46
CA THR A 223 4.06 -13.77 -5.19
C THR A 223 2.72 -14.25 -4.64
N LEU A 224 1.79 -13.33 -4.44
CA LEU A 224 0.40 -13.64 -4.13
C LEU A 224 -0.44 -13.76 -5.42
N ALA A 225 -1.70 -14.17 -5.28
CA ALA A 225 -2.62 -14.17 -6.41
C ALA A 225 -2.81 -12.74 -6.94
N THR A 226 -2.78 -12.60 -8.26
CA THR A 226 -3.04 -11.32 -8.93
C THR A 226 -4.52 -10.96 -8.85
N SER A 227 -4.85 -9.68 -8.93
CA SER A 227 -6.24 -9.21 -8.95
C SER A 227 -6.41 -7.98 -9.84
N GLN A 228 -7.65 -7.73 -10.24
CA GLN A 228 -8.07 -6.46 -10.84
C GLN A 228 -9.23 -5.92 -10.04
N ASP A 229 -9.14 -4.67 -9.60
CA ASP A 229 -10.22 -3.92 -9.00
C ASP A 229 -10.70 -2.83 -9.96
N HIS A 230 -12.01 -2.59 -9.97
CA HIS A 230 -12.63 -1.61 -10.84
C HIS A 230 -12.98 -0.37 -10.03
N LYS A 231 -12.25 0.73 -10.27
CA LYS A 231 -12.33 1.97 -9.50
C LYS A 231 -13.32 2.96 -10.07
N ALA A 232 -13.51 2.97 -11.39
CA ALA A 232 -14.47 3.87 -12.02
C ALA A 232 -15.91 3.52 -11.67
N ARG A 233 -16.71 4.54 -11.33
CA ARG A 233 -18.09 4.35 -10.84
C ARG A 233 -19.04 3.82 -11.90
N ASP A 234 -18.88 4.27 -13.13
CA ASP A 234 -19.88 4.10 -14.18
C ASP A 234 -19.46 2.98 -15.18
N ASN A 235 -20.44 2.46 -15.91
CA ASN A 235 -20.20 1.41 -16.90
C ASN A 235 -19.21 1.83 -17.99
N GLY A 236 -18.38 0.89 -18.44
CA GLY A 236 -17.37 1.15 -19.47
C GLY A 236 -16.12 1.86 -18.94
N ASP A 237 -15.82 1.65 -17.66
CA ASP A 237 -14.66 2.23 -16.96
C ASP A 237 -14.64 3.76 -17.02
N LYS A 238 -15.79 4.37 -16.70
CA LYS A 238 -16.03 5.82 -16.81
C LYS A 238 -16.48 6.43 -15.47
N GLY A 239 -16.44 7.76 -15.43
CA GLY A 239 -16.83 8.53 -14.26
C GLY A 239 -15.72 8.64 -13.20
N PRO A 240 -16.03 9.21 -12.02
CA PRO A 240 -15.05 9.42 -10.97
C PRO A 240 -14.59 8.10 -10.37
N ASN A 241 -13.33 8.06 -9.94
CA ASN A 241 -12.78 6.95 -9.18
C ASN A 241 -13.44 6.82 -7.80
N THR A 242 -13.61 5.58 -7.37
CA THR A 242 -14.14 5.19 -6.06
C THR A 242 -13.10 4.38 -5.28
N GLY A 243 -13.44 3.92 -4.09
CA GLY A 243 -12.62 2.97 -3.32
C GLY A 243 -12.65 1.53 -3.87
N GLY A 244 -13.40 1.30 -4.94
CA GLY A 244 -13.58 0.01 -5.62
C GLY A 244 -15.05 -0.33 -5.78
N MET A 245 -15.43 -0.71 -7.00
CA MET A 245 -16.80 -1.14 -7.36
C MET A 245 -16.94 -2.67 -7.41
N GLY A 246 -15.83 -3.37 -7.43
CA GLY A 246 -15.73 -4.81 -7.46
C GLY A 246 -14.33 -5.25 -7.86
N ALA A 247 -14.00 -6.48 -7.57
CA ALA A 247 -12.70 -7.05 -7.91
C ALA A 247 -12.84 -8.53 -8.25
N TYR A 248 -11.89 -9.04 -9.01
CA TYR A 248 -11.74 -10.48 -9.24
C TYR A 248 -10.27 -10.91 -9.16
N SER A 249 -10.05 -12.17 -8.84
CA SER A 249 -8.73 -12.80 -8.75
C SER A 249 -8.85 -14.25 -9.27
N PRO A 250 -7.87 -14.77 -10.02
CA PRO A 250 -6.69 -14.07 -10.53
C PRO A 250 -7.03 -13.09 -11.65
N ALA A 251 -6.09 -12.16 -11.97
CA ALA A 251 -6.21 -11.21 -13.07
C ALA A 251 -5.86 -11.87 -14.42
N PRO A 252 -6.81 -12.00 -15.37
CA PRO A 252 -6.50 -12.64 -16.66
C PRO A 252 -5.45 -11.90 -17.50
N VAL A 253 -5.36 -10.58 -17.35
CA VAL A 253 -4.38 -9.74 -18.04
C VAL A 253 -2.94 -10.06 -17.63
N VAL A 254 -2.73 -10.60 -16.43
CA VAL A 254 -1.40 -11.04 -15.96
C VAL A 254 -1.14 -12.46 -16.46
N THR A 255 -0.78 -12.57 -17.72
CA THR A 255 -0.32 -13.84 -18.32
C THR A 255 1.01 -14.28 -17.73
N ALA A 256 1.45 -15.51 -18.02
CA ALA A 256 2.76 -16.00 -17.59
C ALA A 256 3.92 -15.11 -18.10
N GLU A 257 3.81 -14.57 -19.29
CA GLU A 257 4.79 -13.65 -19.87
C GLU A 257 4.79 -12.30 -19.14
N VAL A 258 3.61 -11.71 -18.89
CA VAL A 258 3.47 -10.46 -18.14
C VAL A 258 3.97 -10.64 -16.70
N HIS A 259 3.64 -11.77 -16.06
CA HIS A 259 4.16 -12.11 -14.73
C HIS A 259 5.70 -12.12 -14.70
N ALA A 260 6.33 -12.80 -15.67
CA ALA A 260 7.80 -12.87 -15.75
C ALA A 260 8.43 -11.49 -15.94
N ARG A 261 7.81 -10.63 -16.77
CA ARG A 261 8.26 -9.26 -16.96
C ARG A 261 8.12 -8.41 -15.71
N ILE A 262 6.99 -8.48 -15.02
CA ILE A 262 6.77 -7.76 -13.74
C ILE A 262 7.84 -8.15 -12.73
N MET A 263 8.13 -9.46 -12.59
CA MET A 263 9.18 -9.92 -11.68
C MET A 263 10.55 -9.34 -12.04
N ALA A 264 10.97 -9.47 -13.29
CA ALA A 264 12.31 -9.08 -13.72
C ALA A 264 12.50 -7.55 -13.81
N GLU A 265 11.48 -6.81 -14.29
CA GLU A 265 11.60 -5.39 -14.57
C GLU A 265 11.17 -4.50 -13.39
N VAL A 266 10.32 -5.00 -12.47
CA VAL A 266 9.76 -4.20 -11.38
C VAL A 266 10.11 -4.76 -10.00
N ILE A 267 9.72 -6.01 -9.71
CA ILE A 267 9.79 -6.55 -8.36
C ILE A 267 11.24 -6.77 -7.90
N GLU A 268 12.01 -7.53 -8.67
CA GLU A 268 13.41 -7.83 -8.30
C GLU A 268 14.28 -6.58 -8.19
N PRO A 269 14.21 -5.59 -9.11
CA PRO A 269 14.97 -4.35 -8.94
C PRO A 269 14.51 -3.50 -7.75
N THR A 270 13.24 -3.62 -7.33
CA THR A 270 12.72 -2.89 -6.17
C THR A 270 13.21 -3.51 -4.85
N VAL A 271 13.38 -4.83 -4.81
CA VAL A 271 13.79 -5.57 -3.60
C VAL A 271 15.30 -5.54 -3.38
N LYS A 272 16.09 -5.46 -4.44
CA LYS A 272 17.58 -5.35 -4.41
C LYS A 272 18.05 -3.98 -3.93
#